data_3f9489281a81e9143d344a313e58e89d
#
_entry.id   3f9489281a81e9143d344a313e58e89d
#
_cell.length_a   1.000
_cell.length_b   1.000
_cell.length_c   1.000
_cell.angle_alpha   90.00
_cell.angle_beta   90.00
_cell.angle_gamma   90.00
#
_symmetry.space_group_name_H-M   'P 1'
#
loop_
_entity.id
_entity.type
_entity.pdbx_description
1 polymer ?
#
loop_
_entity_poly.entity_id
_entity_poly.type
_entity_poly.pdbx_seq_one_letter_code
_entity_poly.pdbx_strand_id
1 'polypeptide(L)'
;MLKTLVAETDGVLVVAVVPVTGELDLKALARAVGASRARMADPVAAERSSGYVRGGISPLGQRRRLRTVVDASALDHDRVYVSAGRRGLDVGLAPADLVRLTGATVAPVGR
;
A
#
# COMPACT_ATOMS: atom_id res chain seq x y z
N MET A 1 10.32 -6.50 -4.59
CA MET A 1 9.01 -6.16 -5.17
C MET A 1 7.96 -5.98 -4.09
N LEU A 2 7.25 -4.89 -4.14
CA LEU A 2 6.17 -4.58 -3.22
C LEU A 2 4.83 -4.64 -3.95
N LYS A 3 3.78 -5.00 -3.23
CA LYS A 3 2.40 -4.96 -3.73
C LYS A 3 1.62 -3.89 -2.99
N THR A 4 0.67 -3.28 -3.69
CA THR A 4 -0.18 -2.22 -3.15
C THR A 4 -1.58 -2.78 -2.96
N LEU A 5 -2.05 -2.72 -1.74
CA LEU A 5 -3.36 -3.23 -1.34
C LEU A 5 -4.19 -2.08 -0.78
N VAL A 6 -5.50 -2.16 -1.00
CA VAL A 6 -6.44 -1.21 -0.40
C VAL A 6 -7.24 -1.96 0.67
N ALA A 7 -7.22 -1.42 1.87
CA ALA A 7 -7.97 -1.96 3.01
C ALA A 7 -8.97 -0.93 3.51
N GLU A 8 -9.92 -1.38 4.31
CA GLU A 8 -10.88 -0.53 4.98
C GLU A 8 -10.63 -0.63 6.48
N THR A 9 -10.39 0.52 7.12
CA THR A 9 -10.15 0.61 8.55
C THR A 9 -11.22 1.48 9.17
N ASP A 10 -12.11 0.86 9.97
CA ASP A 10 -13.24 1.57 10.61
C ASP A 10 -14.05 2.41 9.62
N GLY A 11 -14.30 1.86 8.41
CA GLY A 11 -15.08 2.53 7.37
C GLY A 11 -14.28 3.49 6.49
N VAL A 12 -12.97 3.62 6.70
CA VAL A 12 -12.09 4.51 5.92
C VAL A 12 -11.11 3.69 5.10
N LEU A 13 -10.99 4.00 3.81
CA LEU A 13 -10.04 3.32 2.94
C LEU A 13 -8.61 3.77 3.23
N VAL A 14 -7.69 2.81 3.31
CA VAL A 14 -6.25 3.05 3.45
C VAL A 14 -5.49 2.18 2.47
N VAL A 15 -4.32 2.66 2.08
CA VAL A 15 -3.40 1.92 1.21
C VAL A 15 -2.31 1.28 2.06
N ALA A 16 -2.03 0.01 1.81
CA ALA A 16 -0.93 -0.71 2.45
C ALA A 16 0.01 -1.24 1.39
N VAL A 17 1.31 -1.01 1.57
CA VAL A 17 2.36 -1.45 0.65
C VAL A 17 3.24 -2.45 1.39
N VAL A 18 3.23 -3.70 0.93
CA VAL A 18 3.91 -4.80 1.60
C VAL A 18 4.68 -5.65 0.58
N PRO A 19 5.69 -6.44 1.01
CA PRO A 19 6.40 -7.34 0.10
C PRO A 19 5.46 -8.34 -0.56
N VAL A 20 5.70 -8.62 -1.85
CA VAL A 20 4.88 -9.60 -2.59
C VAL A 20 5.04 -11.02 -2.04
N THR A 21 6.15 -11.30 -1.35
CA THR A 21 6.43 -12.61 -0.75
C THR A 21 5.69 -12.84 0.57
N GLY A 22 5.05 -11.81 1.10
CA GLY A 22 4.33 -11.90 2.37
C GLY A 22 2.87 -11.52 2.23
N GLU A 23 2.21 -11.37 3.35
CA GLU A 23 0.81 -10.98 3.46
C GLU A 23 0.68 -9.70 4.29
N LEU A 24 -0.42 -9.00 4.10
CA LEU A 24 -0.79 -7.89 4.95
C LEU A 24 -1.34 -8.42 6.28
N ASP A 25 -0.76 -7.95 7.37
CA ASP A 25 -1.28 -8.21 8.71
C ASP A 25 -2.33 -7.14 9.03
N LEU A 26 -3.60 -7.51 8.93
CA LEU A 26 -4.70 -6.56 9.10
C LEU A 26 -4.78 -5.98 10.52
N LYS A 27 -4.43 -6.77 11.53
CA LYS A 27 -4.40 -6.27 12.91
C LYS A 27 -3.29 -5.24 13.11
N ALA A 28 -2.13 -5.49 12.53
CA ALA A 28 -1.02 -4.54 12.58
C ALA A 28 -1.35 -3.26 11.83
N LEU A 29 -2.03 -3.37 10.68
CA LEU A 29 -2.48 -2.20 9.92
C LEU A 29 -3.45 -1.35 10.75
N ALA A 30 -4.43 -1.96 11.38
CA ALA A 30 -5.36 -1.24 12.25
C ALA A 30 -4.62 -0.47 13.34
N ARG A 31 -3.66 -1.11 14.01
CA ARG A 31 -2.84 -0.45 15.03
C ARG A 31 -2.06 0.73 14.46
N ALA A 32 -1.48 0.56 13.28
CA ALA A 32 -0.66 1.59 12.65
C ALA A 32 -1.45 2.87 12.33
N VAL A 33 -2.73 2.76 12.03
CA VAL A 33 -3.59 3.90 11.71
C VAL A 33 -4.52 4.31 12.86
N GLY A 34 -4.41 3.65 14.02
CA GLY A 34 -5.24 3.98 15.18
C GLY A 34 -6.69 3.53 15.05
N ALA A 35 -6.96 2.50 14.24
CA ALA A 35 -8.30 1.97 14.03
C ALA A 35 -8.54 0.73 14.90
N SER A 36 -9.80 0.39 15.12
CA SER A 36 -10.20 -0.81 15.87
C SER A 36 -10.13 -2.06 15.00
N ARG A 37 -10.47 -1.95 13.74
CA ARG A 37 -10.54 -3.07 12.81
C ARG A 37 -10.04 -2.69 11.43
N ALA A 38 -9.50 -3.68 10.72
CA ALA A 38 -9.13 -3.57 9.32
C ALA A 38 -9.60 -4.81 8.57
N ARG A 39 -10.03 -4.62 7.34
CA ARG A 39 -10.37 -5.69 6.41
C ARG A 39 -9.96 -5.28 5.01
N MET A 40 -9.85 -6.23 4.10
CA MET A 40 -9.58 -5.90 2.71
C MET A 40 -10.76 -5.12 2.14
N ALA A 41 -10.48 -4.09 1.36
CA ALA A 41 -11.52 -3.31 0.70
C ALA A 41 -12.18 -4.13 -0.40
N ASP A 42 -13.45 -3.80 -0.69
CA ASP A 42 -14.12 -4.32 -1.87
C ASP A 42 -13.31 -3.97 -3.13
N PRO A 43 -13.08 -4.92 -4.05
CA PRO A 43 -12.28 -4.66 -5.26
C PRO A 43 -12.78 -3.48 -6.10
N VAL A 44 -14.08 -3.29 -6.20
CA VAL A 44 -14.64 -2.16 -6.95
C VAL A 44 -14.31 -0.83 -6.26
N ALA A 45 -14.40 -0.78 -4.93
CA ALA A 45 -14.03 0.40 -4.17
C ALA A 45 -12.53 0.71 -4.30
N ALA A 46 -11.69 -0.34 -4.31
CA ALA A 46 -10.25 -0.20 -4.48
C ALA A 46 -9.91 0.37 -5.86
N GLU A 47 -10.54 -0.13 -6.91
CA GLU A 47 -10.32 0.38 -8.27
C GLU A 47 -10.81 1.82 -8.41
N ARG A 48 -11.96 2.14 -7.84
CA ARG A 48 -12.53 3.48 -7.92
C ARG A 48 -11.66 4.51 -7.18
N SER A 49 -11.17 4.18 -6.00
CA SER A 49 -10.37 5.11 -5.19
C SER A 49 -8.97 5.30 -5.76
N SER A 50 -8.34 4.24 -6.25
CA SER A 50 -6.97 4.31 -6.77
C SER A 50 -6.90 4.83 -8.20
N GLY A 51 -7.91 4.57 -9.01
CA GLY A 51 -7.90 4.83 -10.45
C GLY A 51 -7.17 3.75 -11.24
N TYR A 52 -6.75 2.67 -10.59
CA TYR A 52 -6.03 1.55 -11.20
C TYR A 52 -6.87 0.28 -11.18
N VAL A 53 -6.66 -0.58 -12.16
CA VAL A 53 -7.33 -1.88 -12.19
C VAL A 53 -6.61 -2.89 -11.30
N ARG A 54 -7.35 -3.90 -10.85
CA ARG A 54 -6.85 -4.97 -10.02
C ARG A 54 -5.63 -5.65 -10.65
N GLY A 55 -4.59 -5.87 -9.86
CA GLY A 55 -3.33 -6.43 -10.32
C GLY A 55 -2.36 -5.41 -10.87
N GLY A 56 -2.78 -4.16 -11.03
CA GLY A 56 -1.95 -3.05 -11.51
C GLY A 56 -2.02 -1.82 -10.63
N ILE A 57 -2.48 -1.96 -9.37
CA ILE A 57 -2.58 -0.82 -8.46
C ILE A 57 -1.19 -0.35 -8.06
N SER A 58 -0.91 0.94 -8.32
CA SER A 58 0.31 1.59 -7.87
C SER A 58 0.03 2.42 -6.63
N PRO A 59 1.00 2.56 -5.70
CA PRO A 59 0.86 3.49 -4.59
C PRO A 59 1.04 4.95 -5.03
N LEU A 60 1.53 5.16 -6.26
CA LEU A 60 1.82 6.49 -6.79
C LEU A 60 0.68 6.98 -7.69
N GLY A 61 0.42 8.27 -7.66
CA GLY A 61 -0.52 8.89 -8.60
C GLY A 61 -1.95 8.41 -8.48
N GLN A 62 -2.39 7.98 -7.32
CA GLN A 62 -3.76 7.51 -7.13
C GLN A 62 -4.77 8.64 -7.30
N ARG A 63 -5.96 8.29 -7.81
CA ARG A 63 -7.04 9.26 -8.05
C ARG A 63 -7.44 9.99 -6.78
N ARG A 64 -7.57 9.26 -5.67
CA ARG A 64 -7.83 9.83 -4.35
C ARG A 64 -6.60 9.63 -3.48
N ARG A 65 -6.19 10.69 -2.78
CA ARG A 65 -5.09 10.58 -1.83
C ARG A 65 -5.58 9.95 -0.54
N LEU A 66 -5.28 8.69 -0.36
CA LEU A 66 -5.61 7.94 0.85
C LEU A 66 -4.40 7.88 1.77
N ARG A 67 -4.66 7.72 3.07
CA ARG A 67 -3.60 7.41 4.01
C ARG A 67 -2.89 6.14 3.57
N THR A 68 -1.57 6.15 3.57
CA THR A 68 -0.75 5.05 3.09
C THR A 68 0.18 4.58 4.20
N VAL A 69 0.31 3.26 4.34
CA VAL A 69 1.25 2.62 5.26
C VAL A 69 2.18 1.75 4.44
N VAL A 70 3.48 1.97 4.56
CA VAL A 70 4.52 1.16 3.92
C VAL A 70 5.13 0.26 4.98
N ASP A 71 5.22 -1.04 4.68
CA ASP A 71 5.83 -1.99 5.60
C ASP A 71 7.27 -1.61 5.92
N ALA A 72 7.64 -1.68 7.18
CA ALA A 72 8.96 -1.28 7.66
C ALA A 72 10.10 -2.02 6.96
N SER A 73 9.88 -3.25 6.51
CA SER A 73 10.89 -4.03 5.80
C SER A 73 11.33 -3.39 4.48
N ALA A 74 10.52 -2.51 3.89
CA ALA A 74 10.89 -1.82 2.66
C ALA A 74 12.13 -0.95 2.85
N LEU A 75 12.35 -0.43 4.06
CA LEU A 75 13.51 0.41 4.36
C LEU A 75 14.83 -0.37 4.47
N ASP A 76 14.76 -1.71 4.49
CA ASP A 76 15.96 -2.56 4.55
C ASP A 76 16.66 -2.71 3.19
N HIS A 77 16.07 -2.16 2.14
CA HIS A 77 16.58 -2.26 0.77
C HIS A 77 17.05 -0.90 0.26
N ASP A 78 18.04 -0.92 -0.64
CA ASP A 78 18.49 0.31 -1.30
C ASP A 78 17.48 0.78 -2.35
N ARG A 79 16.78 -0.17 -2.95
CA ARG A 79 15.79 0.09 -3.99
C ARG A 79 14.62 -0.88 -3.85
N VAL A 80 13.42 -0.36 -4.00
CA VAL A 80 12.20 -1.16 -4.04
C VAL A 80 11.48 -0.95 -5.36
N TYR A 81 10.63 -1.91 -5.73
CA TYR A 81 9.86 -1.86 -6.98
C TYR A 81 8.38 -1.94 -6.65
N VAL A 82 7.60 -1.07 -7.28
CA VAL A 82 6.14 -1.01 -7.16
C VAL A 82 5.54 -1.03 -8.55
N SER A 83 4.26 -1.40 -8.64
CA SER A 83 3.54 -1.33 -9.92
C SER A 83 3.52 0.10 -10.44
N ALA A 84 3.70 0.24 -11.75
CA ALA A 84 3.65 1.53 -12.43
C ALA A 84 2.28 1.81 -13.06
N GLY A 85 1.23 1.16 -12.56
CA GLY A 85 -0.15 1.43 -12.97
C GLY A 85 -0.79 0.36 -13.83
N ARG A 86 -0.04 -0.66 -14.22
CA ARG A 86 -0.60 -1.81 -14.92
C ARG A 86 0.27 -3.04 -14.72
N ARG A 87 -0.35 -4.20 -14.91
CA ARG A 87 0.30 -5.49 -14.72
C ARG A 87 1.53 -5.62 -15.61
N GLY A 88 2.64 -6.08 -15.04
CA GLY A 88 3.88 -6.29 -15.77
C GLY A 88 4.73 -5.04 -15.97
N LEU A 89 4.29 -3.88 -15.52
CA LEU A 89 5.04 -2.63 -15.58
C LEU A 89 5.35 -2.13 -14.19
N ASP A 90 6.63 -2.10 -13.83
CA ASP A 90 7.09 -1.73 -12.49
C ASP A 90 8.05 -0.54 -12.56
N VAL A 91 8.09 0.23 -11.47
CA VAL A 91 9.05 1.32 -11.31
C VAL A 91 9.88 1.07 -10.06
N GLY A 92 11.19 1.27 -10.18
CA GLY A 92 12.13 1.16 -9.06
C GLY A 92 12.45 2.53 -8.49
N LEU A 93 12.52 2.61 -7.15
CA LEU A 93 12.86 3.85 -6.46
C LEU A 93 13.45 3.55 -5.09
N ALA A 94 14.10 4.56 -4.49
CA ALA A 94 14.58 4.43 -3.12
C ALA A 94 13.38 4.37 -2.16
N PRO A 95 13.44 3.55 -1.09
CA PRO A 95 12.35 3.49 -0.11
C PRO A 95 11.98 4.85 0.48
N ALA A 96 12.95 5.71 0.75
CA ALA A 96 12.71 7.04 1.27
C ALA A 96 11.87 7.88 0.30
N ASP A 97 12.10 7.74 -1.00
CA ASP A 97 11.32 8.44 -2.02
C ASP A 97 9.89 7.92 -2.08
N LEU A 98 9.70 6.61 -1.95
CA LEU A 98 8.35 6.03 -1.87
C LEU A 98 7.58 6.61 -0.70
N VAL A 99 8.18 6.66 0.48
CA VAL A 99 7.57 7.22 1.68
C VAL A 99 7.24 8.70 1.48
N ARG A 100 8.17 9.47 0.94
CA ARG A 100 7.98 10.91 0.70
C ARG A 100 6.86 11.17 -0.31
N LEU A 101 6.84 10.47 -1.44
CA LEU A 101 5.87 10.69 -2.50
C LEU A 101 4.45 10.29 -2.10
N THR A 102 4.32 9.29 -1.24
CA THR A 102 3.01 8.82 -0.76
C THR A 102 2.56 9.48 0.54
N GLY A 103 3.47 10.17 1.22
CA GLY A 103 3.20 10.69 2.57
C GLY A 103 2.98 9.57 3.58
N ALA A 104 3.57 8.40 3.36
CA ALA A 104 3.27 7.20 4.11
C ALA A 104 3.74 7.24 5.56
N THR A 105 3.01 6.50 6.40
CA THR A 105 3.49 6.03 7.69
C THR A 105 4.26 4.75 7.46
N VAL A 106 5.38 4.58 8.14
CA VAL A 106 6.17 3.35 8.11
C VAL A 106 5.87 2.55 9.37
N ALA A 107 5.44 1.29 9.21
CA ALA A 107 5.09 0.43 10.34
C ALA A 107 5.20 -1.04 9.92
N PRO A 108 5.41 -1.97 10.88
CA PRO A 108 5.51 -3.40 10.57
C PRO A 108 4.10 -3.98 10.33
N VAL A 109 3.64 -3.92 9.09
CA VAL A 109 2.30 -4.37 8.69
C VAL A 109 2.33 -5.59 7.78
N GLY A 110 3.51 -6.04 7.36
CA GLY A 110 3.68 -7.28 6.61
C GLY A 110 3.94 -8.48 7.51
N ARG A 111 3.61 -9.68 7.01
CA ARG A 111 3.92 -10.92 7.72
C ARG A 111 4.18 -12.08 6.76
#